data_6c5015a77e9547d0e6655834d1151072
#
_entry.id   6c5015a77e9547d0e6655834d1151072
#
_cell.length_a   1.000
_cell.length_b   1.000
_cell.length_c   1.000
_cell.angle_alpha   90.00
_cell.angle_beta   90.00
_cell.angle_gamma   90.00
#
_symmetry.space_group_name_H-M   'P 1'
#
loop_
_entity.id
_entity.type
_entity.pdbx_description
1 polymer ?
#
loop_
_entity_poly.entity_id
_entity_poly.type
_entity_poly.pdbx_seq_one_letter_code
_entity_poly.pdbx_strand_id
1 'polypeptide(L)'
;MILQSKPKEIWMYIGFPKLSLEAVTINTPEKFISHPLVIVDTNKNRKKIIAYNNSAYKCGIDKSVSLSTALTICPHLNVNQKDPLQERNLLNSLAIISYQFTPNIAIENNGLYLEIFSCEKLFKSYENLLYMLYEKISHNGVLAVNGFGKNPLTAKMLCKNKFQQKIPNLNNTFDEFKNVSIKKLTNNLKHRRIFDQLGFQSIGDLINIPISSLSQRFDEDLISNLEVLLHQKKQLLTMFKPPKNFHEEILYIHGLTDKKSLIFPMKSLLKRLDDYLTALQYKCFQVAWHFKASSEQSVTMEIKLSKSKSDSNYILK
;
A
#
# COMPACT_ATOMS: atom_id res chain seq x y z
N MET A 1 26.75 8.87 -31.43
CA MET A 1 25.98 7.66 -31.07
C MET A 1 26.19 7.41 -29.58
N ILE A 2 25.34 7.98 -28.72
CA ILE A 2 25.44 7.82 -27.27
C ILE A 2 24.94 6.42 -26.98
N LEU A 3 25.81 5.51 -26.60
CA LEU A 3 25.45 4.19 -26.04
C LEU A 3 24.56 4.44 -24.83
N GLN A 4 23.24 4.27 -25.02
CA GLN A 4 22.29 4.32 -23.92
C GLN A 4 22.57 3.10 -23.03
N SER A 5 23.34 3.32 -21.95
CA SER A 5 23.53 2.30 -20.93
C SER A 5 22.15 1.91 -20.37
N LYS A 6 21.85 0.60 -20.31
CA LYS A 6 20.67 0.10 -19.61
C LYS A 6 20.61 0.77 -18.23
N PRO A 7 19.43 1.19 -17.75
CA PRO A 7 19.31 1.73 -16.40
C PRO A 7 19.88 0.74 -15.40
N LYS A 8 20.73 1.20 -14.48
CA LYS A 8 21.31 0.35 -13.43
C LYS A 8 20.31 -0.04 -12.34
N GLU A 9 19.19 0.66 -12.25
CA GLU A 9 18.12 0.44 -11.27
C GLU A 9 16.77 0.66 -11.94
N ILE A 10 15.80 -0.17 -11.61
CA ILE A 10 14.38 -0.01 -11.98
C ILE A 10 13.58 -0.06 -10.69
N TRP A 11 13.01 1.07 -10.35
CA TRP A 11 12.11 1.20 -9.21
C TRP A 11 10.66 1.13 -9.67
N MET A 12 9.87 0.35 -8.95
CA MET A 12 8.43 0.33 -9.04
C MET A 12 7.85 0.89 -7.75
N TYR A 13 6.87 1.78 -7.86
CA TYR A 13 6.01 2.16 -6.76
C TYR A 13 4.68 1.45 -6.92
N ILE A 14 4.20 0.79 -5.87
CA ILE A 14 2.86 0.22 -5.80
C ILE A 14 2.07 1.06 -4.80
N GLY A 15 1.03 1.74 -5.29
CA GLY A 15 0.13 2.53 -4.46
C GLY A 15 -1.17 1.77 -4.18
N PHE A 16 -1.73 1.99 -2.99
CA PHE A 16 -2.99 1.40 -2.54
C PHE A 16 -4.02 2.51 -2.29
N PRO A 17 -4.78 2.93 -3.33
CA PRO A 17 -5.65 4.11 -3.26
C PRO A 17 -6.84 3.95 -2.31
N LYS A 18 -7.20 2.71 -1.96
CA LYS A 18 -8.28 2.37 -1.03
C LYS A 18 -7.77 1.77 0.28
N LEU A 19 -6.50 1.98 0.64
CA LEU A 19 -5.85 1.37 1.80
C LEU A 19 -6.69 1.47 3.08
N SER A 20 -7.19 2.67 3.42
CA SER A 20 -7.99 2.88 4.65
C SER A 20 -9.28 2.05 4.67
N LEU A 21 -9.92 1.89 3.51
CA LEU A 21 -11.13 1.07 3.40
C LEU A 21 -10.79 -0.42 3.47
N GLU A 22 -9.79 -0.84 2.71
CA GLU A 22 -9.37 -2.23 2.59
C GLU A 22 -8.79 -2.77 3.90
N ALA A 23 -8.08 -1.94 4.67
CA ALA A 23 -7.58 -2.30 5.99
C ALA A 23 -8.70 -2.73 6.95
N VAL A 24 -9.88 -2.12 6.85
CA VAL A 24 -11.06 -2.48 7.64
C VAL A 24 -11.80 -3.69 7.04
N THR A 25 -11.92 -3.76 5.69
CA THR A 25 -12.80 -4.74 5.05
C THR A 25 -12.14 -6.11 4.82
N ILE A 26 -10.81 -6.19 4.74
CA ILE A 26 -10.09 -7.43 4.42
C ILE A 26 -10.35 -8.59 5.40
N ASN A 27 -10.65 -8.27 6.66
CA ASN A 27 -10.98 -9.25 7.70
C ASN A 27 -12.48 -9.33 7.97
N THR A 28 -13.31 -8.64 7.19
CA THR A 28 -14.76 -8.56 7.39
C THR A 28 -15.47 -9.51 6.44
N PRO A 29 -16.38 -10.38 6.91
CA PRO A 29 -17.16 -11.25 6.04
C PRO A 29 -17.94 -10.45 4.99
N GLU A 30 -18.07 -10.97 3.76
CA GLU A 30 -18.69 -10.29 2.61
C GLU A 30 -20.08 -9.73 2.91
N LYS A 31 -20.89 -10.45 3.69
CA LYS A 31 -22.23 -10.00 4.07
C LYS A 31 -22.27 -8.64 4.79
N PHE A 32 -21.18 -8.27 5.49
CA PHE A 32 -21.07 -6.98 6.16
C PHE A 32 -20.47 -5.90 5.26
N ILE A 33 -19.69 -6.30 4.24
CA ILE A 33 -19.10 -5.39 3.25
C ILE A 33 -20.16 -4.85 2.28
N SER A 34 -21.28 -5.56 2.09
CA SER A 34 -22.39 -5.15 1.22
C SER A 34 -23.14 -3.91 1.71
N HIS A 35 -23.05 -3.59 3.01
CA HIS A 35 -23.69 -2.40 3.59
C HIS A 35 -22.91 -1.13 3.26
N PRO A 36 -23.57 0.04 3.15
CA PRO A 36 -22.89 1.31 2.98
C PRO A 36 -21.89 1.57 4.09
N LEU A 37 -20.62 1.83 3.72
CA LEU A 37 -19.51 2.01 4.63
C LEU A 37 -18.65 3.21 4.20
N VAL A 38 -18.33 4.06 5.16
CA VAL A 38 -17.37 5.16 4.99
C VAL A 38 -16.27 5.09 6.05
N ILE A 39 -15.09 5.55 5.66
CA ILE A 39 -13.99 5.80 6.58
C ILE A 39 -13.86 7.30 6.78
N VAL A 40 -13.80 7.73 8.04
CA VAL A 40 -13.64 9.13 8.41
C VAL A 40 -12.29 9.37 9.06
N ASP A 41 -11.70 10.51 8.76
CA ASP A 41 -10.52 11.02 9.46
C ASP A 41 -10.93 12.26 10.28
N THR A 42 -10.44 12.36 11.52
CA THR A 42 -10.72 13.47 12.40
C THR A 42 -9.53 14.41 12.42
N ASN A 43 -9.67 15.55 11.77
CA ASN A 43 -8.65 16.60 11.79
C ASN A 43 -9.24 17.88 12.43
N LYS A 44 -8.60 18.38 13.50
CA LYS A 44 -9.03 19.59 14.22
C LYS A 44 -10.54 19.59 14.55
N ASN A 45 -11.04 18.50 15.14
CA ASN A 45 -12.45 18.28 15.51
C ASN A 45 -13.45 18.23 14.34
N ARG A 46 -12.99 18.14 13.09
CA ARG A 46 -13.86 17.95 11.93
C ARG A 46 -13.68 16.55 11.38
N LYS A 47 -14.77 15.78 11.33
CA LYS A 47 -14.81 14.47 10.69
C LYS A 47 -15.00 14.64 9.19
N LYS A 48 -14.05 14.15 8.41
CA LYS A 48 -14.09 14.18 6.94
C LYS A 48 -14.12 12.77 6.40
N ILE A 49 -15.00 12.49 5.44
CA ILE A 49 -15.00 11.21 4.69
C ILE A 49 -13.75 11.16 3.82
N ILE A 50 -12.90 10.15 4.03
CA ILE A 50 -11.66 9.94 3.28
C ILE A 50 -11.74 8.74 2.33
N ALA A 51 -12.60 7.76 2.64
CA ALA A 51 -12.86 6.60 1.78
C ALA A 51 -14.30 6.13 1.95
N TYR A 52 -14.82 5.45 0.93
CA TYR A 52 -16.17 4.88 0.90
C TYR A 52 -16.21 3.65 0.00
N ASN A 53 -17.15 2.73 0.29
CA ASN A 53 -17.38 1.55 -0.55
C ASN A 53 -18.39 1.83 -1.66
N ASN A 54 -18.57 0.88 -2.58
CA ASN A 54 -19.49 1.02 -3.70
C ASN A 54 -20.95 1.20 -3.26
N SER A 55 -21.34 0.59 -2.14
CA SER A 55 -22.72 0.72 -1.62
C SER A 55 -22.99 2.13 -1.10
N ALA A 56 -22.04 2.76 -0.40
CA ALA A 56 -22.13 4.16 -0.01
C ALA A 56 -22.17 5.10 -1.24
N TYR A 57 -21.36 4.82 -2.26
CA TYR A 57 -21.37 5.59 -3.50
C TYR A 57 -22.73 5.54 -4.22
N LYS A 58 -23.36 4.35 -4.27
CA LYS A 58 -24.73 4.19 -4.83
C LYS A 58 -25.78 4.99 -4.05
N CYS A 59 -25.56 5.26 -2.78
CA CYS A 59 -26.41 6.16 -1.97
C CYS A 59 -26.08 7.65 -2.20
N GLY A 60 -25.16 8.00 -3.10
CA GLY A 60 -24.76 9.38 -3.36
C GLY A 60 -23.70 9.93 -2.39
N ILE A 61 -23.00 9.06 -1.68
CA ILE A 61 -21.98 9.45 -0.69
C ILE A 61 -20.59 9.33 -1.31
N ASP A 62 -19.86 10.44 -1.33
CA ASP A 62 -18.46 10.53 -1.75
C ASP A 62 -17.63 11.40 -0.78
N LYS A 63 -16.38 11.71 -1.15
CA LYS A 63 -15.47 12.53 -0.31
C LYS A 63 -15.85 14.01 -0.20
N SER A 64 -16.77 14.50 -1.04
CA SER A 64 -17.26 15.89 -1.04
C SER A 64 -18.40 16.10 -0.04
N VAL A 65 -19.11 15.02 0.32
CA VAL A 65 -20.26 15.06 1.22
C VAL A 65 -19.80 15.16 2.68
N SER A 66 -20.45 16.02 3.48
CA SER A 66 -20.21 16.07 4.92
C SER A 66 -20.73 14.80 5.61
N LEU A 67 -20.12 14.41 6.74
CA LEU A 67 -20.59 13.24 7.48
C LEU A 67 -22.04 13.39 7.95
N SER A 68 -22.46 14.58 8.38
CA SER A 68 -23.83 14.87 8.80
C SER A 68 -24.82 14.65 7.64
N THR A 69 -24.50 15.21 6.47
CA THR A 69 -25.29 15.00 5.25
C THR A 69 -25.36 13.53 4.84
N ALA A 70 -24.21 12.82 4.91
CA ALA A 70 -24.14 11.40 4.58
C ALA A 70 -25.06 10.53 5.48
N LEU A 71 -25.11 10.83 6.78
CA LEU A 71 -26.00 10.15 7.73
C LEU A 71 -27.48 10.46 7.49
N THR A 72 -27.80 11.67 7.00
CA THR A 72 -29.19 12.01 6.59
C THR A 72 -29.60 11.27 5.32
N ILE A 73 -28.71 11.18 4.33
CA ILE A 73 -28.96 10.46 3.06
C ILE A 73 -29.08 8.95 3.29
N CYS A 74 -28.25 8.39 4.17
CA CYS A 74 -28.20 6.96 4.45
C CYS A 74 -28.18 6.70 5.97
N PRO A 75 -29.37 6.55 6.61
CA PRO A 75 -29.46 6.32 8.07
C PRO A 75 -28.74 5.03 8.54
N HIS A 76 -28.59 4.05 7.66
CA HIS A 76 -27.90 2.77 7.96
C HIS A 76 -26.41 2.78 7.55
N LEU A 77 -25.80 3.98 7.41
CA LEU A 77 -24.41 4.14 7.03
C LEU A 77 -23.50 3.66 8.15
N ASN A 78 -22.64 2.69 7.84
CA ASN A 78 -21.55 2.29 8.74
C ASN A 78 -20.44 3.33 8.67
N VAL A 79 -20.03 3.86 9.81
CA VAL A 79 -18.97 4.87 9.91
C VAL A 79 -17.83 4.32 10.72
N ASN A 80 -16.68 4.10 10.09
CA ASN A 80 -15.47 3.67 10.77
C ASN A 80 -14.45 4.81 10.80
N GLN A 81 -13.75 4.92 11.91
CA GLN A 81 -12.61 5.84 12.04
C GLN A 81 -11.40 5.27 11.29
N LYS A 82 -10.60 6.15 10.67
CA LYS A 82 -9.29 5.77 10.14
C LYS A 82 -8.45 5.17 11.27
N ASP A 83 -7.86 4.02 11.00
CA ASP A 83 -6.96 3.33 11.93
C ASP A 83 -5.57 3.17 11.29
N PRO A 84 -4.61 4.05 11.66
CA PRO A 84 -3.25 3.99 11.13
C PRO A 84 -2.52 2.68 11.44
N LEU A 85 -2.88 2.01 12.55
CA LEU A 85 -2.28 0.73 12.92
C LEU A 85 -2.74 -0.37 11.96
N GLN A 86 -4.04 -0.45 11.67
CA GLN A 86 -4.57 -1.42 10.70
C GLN A 86 -4.02 -1.15 9.28
N GLU A 87 -3.92 0.12 8.88
CA GLU A 87 -3.29 0.48 7.60
C GLU A 87 -1.82 0.01 7.55
N ARG A 88 -1.07 0.19 8.64
CA ARG A 88 0.32 -0.24 8.73
C ARG A 88 0.47 -1.76 8.71
N ASN A 89 -0.41 -2.47 9.41
CA ASN A 89 -0.43 -3.93 9.41
C ASN A 89 -0.73 -4.49 8.01
N LEU A 90 -1.68 -3.89 7.30
CA LEU A 90 -1.97 -4.28 5.91
C LEU A 90 -0.76 -4.01 4.99
N LEU A 91 -0.10 -2.85 5.12
CA LEU A 91 1.11 -2.55 4.34
C LEU A 91 2.26 -3.53 4.66
N ASN A 92 2.44 -3.92 5.91
CA ASN A 92 3.43 -4.93 6.31
C ASN A 92 3.12 -6.29 5.65
N SER A 93 1.85 -6.73 5.66
CA SER A 93 1.45 -7.97 5.01
C SER A 93 1.68 -7.93 3.50
N LEU A 94 1.37 -6.79 2.84
CA LEU A 94 1.64 -6.58 1.41
C LEU A 94 3.14 -6.52 1.11
N ALA A 95 3.96 -5.96 2.01
CA ALA A 95 5.41 -5.97 1.90
C ALA A 95 5.97 -7.40 2.01
N ILE A 96 5.44 -8.23 2.91
CA ILE A 96 5.80 -9.65 3.02
C ILE A 96 5.47 -10.39 1.72
N ILE A 97 4.28 -10.19 1.16
CA ILE A 97 3.90 -10.77 -0.14
C ILE A 97 4.87 -10.33 -1.23
N SER A 98 5.22 -9.05 -1.27
CA SER A 98 6.13 -8.49 -2.26
C SER A 98 7.58 -8.97 -2.08
N TYR A 99 7.96 -9.39 -0.86
CA TYR A 99 9.28 -9.91 -0.54
C TYR A 99 9.61 -11.23 -1.27
N GLN A 100 8.58 -11.96 -1.74
CA GLN A 100 8.75 -13.12 -2.62
C GLN A 100 9.37 -12.76 -3.97
N PHE A 101 9.28 -11.50 -4.38
CA PHE A 101 9.69 -11.01 -5.70
C PHE A 101 10.98 -10.21 -5.66
N THR A 102 11.20 -9.43 -4.62
CA THR A 102 12.42 -8.65 -4.39
C THR A 102 12.65 -8.42 -2.89
N PRO A 103 13.89 -8.52 -2.40
CA PRO A 103 14.21 -8.17 -1.02
C PRO A 103 14.32 -6.64 -0.80
N ASN A 104 14.44 -5.86 -1.88
CA ASN A 104 14.65 -4.42 -1.83
C ASN A 104 13.30 -3.68 -1.83
N ILE A 105 12.67 -3.64 -0.67
CA ILE A 105 11.36 -3.03 -0.45
C ILE A 105 11.47 -1.92 0.59
N ALA A 106 10.78 -0.81 0.37
CA ALA A 106 10.56 0.22 1.39
C ALA A 106 9.07 0.55 1.48
N ILE A 107 8.57 0.68 2.71
CA ILE A 107 7.17 1.00 2.97
C ILE A 107 7.00 2.52 3.00
N GLU A 108 6.06 3.02 2.24
CA GLU A 108 5.61 4.42 2.21
C GLU A 108 4.20 4.50 2.84
N ASN A 109 3.71 5.71 3.11
CA ASN A 109 2.42 5.95 3.80
C ASN A 109 1.21 5.18 3.23
N ASN A 110 1.13 5.02 1.92
CA ASN A 110 0.03 4.33 1.23
C ASN A 110 0.50 3.47 0.07
N GLY A 111 1.72 2.94 0.16
CA GLY A 111 2.29 2.11 -0.90
C GLY A 111 3.64 1.53 -0.54
N LEU A 112 4.24 0.87 -1.53
CA LEU A 112 5.53 0.20 -1.43
C LEU A 112 6.43 0.66 -2.56
N TYR A 113 7.71 0.87 -2.27
CA TYR A 113 8.78 0.97 -3.26
C TYR A 113 9.44 -0.39 -3.41
N LEU A 114 9.61 -0.85 -4.63
CA LEU A 114 10.28 -2.11 -4.97
C LEU A 114 11.39 -1.84 -5.99
N GLU A 115 12.61 -2.28 -5.71
CA GLU A 115 13.67 -2.36 -6.71
C GLU A 115 13.52 -3.72 -7.43
N ILE A 116 13.31 -3.69 -8.75
CA ILE A 116 13.01 -4.90 -9.53
C ILE A 116 14.02 -5.20 -10.65
N PHE A 117 15.01 -4.34 -10.88
CA PHE A 117 16.00 -4.55 -11.95
C PHE A 117 16.77 -5.86 -11.77
N SER A 118 17.19 -6.15 -10.53
CA SER A 118 17.96 -7.36 -10.20
C SER A 118 17.16 -8.66 -10.34
N CYS A 119 15.83 -8.58 -10.44
CA CYS A 119 14.93 -9.74 -10.36
C CYS A 119 14.52 -10.30 -11.73
N GLU A 120 14.82 -9.62 -12.85
CA GLU A 120 14.42 -10.02 -14.20
C GLU A 120 14.75 -11.48 -14.52
N LYS A 121 16.00 -11.87 -14.25
CA LYS A 121 16.50 -13.21 -14.56
C LYS A 121 15.78 -14.30 -13.76
N LEU A 122 15.41 -14.03 -12.53
CA LEU A 122 14.73 -14.97 -11.65
C LEU A 122 13.33 -15.29 -12.16
N PHE A 123 12.63 -14.29 -12.68
CA PHE A 123 11.24 -14.40 -13.17
C PHE A 123 11.16 -14.55 -14.69
N LYS A 124 12.28 -14.71 -15.41
CA LYS A 124 12.40 -14.82 -16.87
C LYS A 124 12.07 -13.54 -17.63
N SER A 125 11.13 -12.73 -17.15
CA SER A 125 10.80 -11.39 -17.69
C SER A 125 10.13 -10.53 -16.62
N TYR A 126 10.15 -9.22 -16.83
CA TYR A 126 9.43 -8.28 -15.96
C TYR A 126 7.92 -8.45 -16.06
N GLU A 127 7.38 -8.78 -17.25
CA GLU A 127 5.95 -9.02 -17.45
C GLU A 127 5.47 -10.16 -16.57
N ASN A 128 6.22 -11.26 -16.50
CA ASN A 128 5.88 -12.40 -15.66
C ASN A 128 5.97 -12.05 -14.17
N LEU A 129 7.01 -11.32 -13.75
CA LEU A 129 7.13 -10.82 -12.38
C LEU A 129 5.92 -9.97 -12.00
N LEU A 130 5.56 -8.99 -12.85
CA LEU A 130 4.45 -8.08 -12.61
C LEU A 130 3.10 -8.80 -12.59
N TYR A 131 2.90 -9.78 -13.47
CA TYR A 131 1.71 -10.61 -13.48
C TYR A 131 1.56 -11.38 -12.16
N MET A 132 2.59 -12.11 -11.75
CA MET A 132 2.58 -12.91 -10.52
C MET A 132 2.39 -12.04 -9.26
N LEU A 133 3.06 -10.88 -9.21
CA LEU A 133 2.94 -9.93 -8.11
C LEU A 133 1.51 -9.36 -8.03
N TYR A 134 0.94 -8.97 -9.17
CA TYR A 134 -0.43 -8.46 -9.22
C TYR A 134 -1.46 -9.52 -8.80
N GLU A 135 -1.32 -10.74 -9.29
CA GLU A 135 -2.14 -11.88 -8.88
C GLU A 135 -2.13 -12.06 -7.36
N LYS A 136 -0.95 -12.08 -6.75
CA LYS A 136 -0.81 -12.23 -5.29
C LYS A 136 -1.48 -11.08 -4.53
N ILE A 137 -1.31 -9.83 -4.96
CA ILE A 137 -1.91 -8.65 -4.31
C ILE A 137 -3.43 -8.67 -4.49
N SER A 138 -3.93 -8.92 -5.70
CA SER A 138 -5.37 -8.92 -6.00
C SER A 138 -6.12 -10.02 -5.28
N HIS A 139 -5.53 -11.22 -5.15
CA HIS A 139 -6.09 -12.32 -4.36
C HIS A 139 -6.23 -12.00 -2.86
N ASN A 140 -5.51 -10.98 -2.36
CA ASN A 140 -5.70 -10.46 -1.02
C ASN A 140 -6.77 -9.36 -0.94
N GLY A 141 -7.56 -9.14 -2.00
CA GLY A 141 -8.69 -8.20 -2.01
C GLY A 141 -8.28 -6.72 -1.98
N VAL A 142 -7.03 -6.41 -2.39
CA VAL A 142 -6.49 -5.06 -2.36
C VAL A 142 -6.37 -4.50 -3.77
N LEU A 143 -6.86 -3.28 -3.98
CA LEU A 143 -6.70 -2.55 -5.23
C LEU A 143 -5.32 -1.91 -5.29
N ALA A 144 -4.52 -2.32 -6.26
CA ALA A 144 -3.19 -1.77 -6.50
C ALA A 144 -3.14 -0.93 -7.77
N VAL A 145 -2.30 0.11 -7.74
CA VAL A 145 -1.86 0.91 -8.88
C VAL A 145 -0.34 0.96 -8.87
N ASN A 146 0.32 1.20 -10.00
CA ASN A 146 1.77 1.26 -10.00
C ASN A 146 2.33 2.32 -10.94
N GLY A 147 3.60 2.66 -10.74
CA GLY A 147 4.41 3.48 -11.61
C GLY A 147 5.85 3.01 -11.59
N PHE A 148 6.60 3.37 -12.62
CA PHE A 148 7.99 2.97 -12.80
C PHE A 148 8.90 4.18 -12.98
N GLY A 149 10.14 4.06 -12.50
CA GLY A 149 11.14 5.13 -12.64
C GLY A 149 12.56 4.63 -12.41
N LYS A 150 13.54 5.49 -12.71
CA LYS A 150 14.96 5.23 -12.42
C LYS A 150 15.32 5.47 -10.95
N ASN A 151 14.43 6.09 -10.20
CA ASN A 151 14.51 6.25 -8.74
C ASN A 151 13.11 6.11 -8.12
N PRO A 152 13.01 5.89 -6.79
CA PRO A 152 11.73 5.66 -6.12
C PRO A 152 10.74 6.82 -6.28
N LEU A 153 11.21 8.06 -6.13
CA LEU A 153 10.34 9.23 -6.21
C LEU A 153 9.73 9.40 -7.60
N THR A 154 10.51 9.20 -8.66
CA THR A 154 10.01 9.21 -10.04
C THR A 154 8.96 8.11 -10.25
N ALA A 155 9.21 6.91 -9.74
CA ALA A 155 8.24 5.82 -9.83
C ALA A 155 6.90 6.18 -9.16
N LYS A 156 6.94 6.81 -7.98
CA LYS A 156 5.75 7.29 -7.27
C LYS A 156 5.01 8.37 -8.04
N MET A 157 5.73 9.33 -8.61
CA MET A 157 5.13 10.45 -9.34
C MET A 157 4.49 10.03 -10.67
N LEU A 158 5.06 9.03 -11.32
CA LEU A 158 4.55 8.43 -12.56
C LEU A 158 3.50 7.33 -12.29
N CYS A 159 3.10 7.12 -11.03
CA CYS A 159 2.05 6.17 -10.70
C CYS A 159 0.74 6.57 -11.37
N LYS A 160 0.14 5.61 -12.12
CA LYS A 160 -1.11 5.77 -12.87
C LYS A 160 -2.28 5.19 -12.09
N ASN A 161 -3.50 5.50 -12.51
CA ASN A 161 -4.71 5.06 -11.84
C ASN A 161 -5.07 3.57 -12.10
N LYS A 162 -4.26 2.86 -12.89
CA LYS A 162 -4.43 1.44 -13.23
C LYS A 162 -3.09 0.72 -13.12
N PHE A 163 -3.11 -0.52 -12.64
CA PHE A 163 -1.91 -1.35 -12.59
C PHE A 163 -1.42 -1.69 -14.00
N GLN A 164 -0.15 -1.41 -14.27
CA GLN A 164 0.51 -1.65 -15.54
C GLN A 164 1.30 -2.96 -15.47
N GLN A 165 1.05 -3.85 -16.40
CA GLN A 165 1.75 -5.15 -16.52
C GLN A 165 3.02 -5.08 -17.38
N LYS A 166 3.36 -3.90 -17.90
CA LYS A 166 4.58 -3.67 -18.70
C LYS A 166 5.35 -2.49 -18.15
N ILE A 167 6.68 -2.60 -18.12
CA ILE A 167 7.55 -1.48 -17.79
C ILE A 167 7.63 -0.57 -19.03
N PRO A 168 7.33 0.74 -18.88
CA PRO A 168 7.51 1.68 -19.97
C PRO A 168 8.98 1.84 -20.32
N ASN A 169 9.28 2.42 -21.49
CA ASN A 169 10.66 2.78 -21.83
C ASN A 169 11.16 3.87 -20.86
N LEU A 170 12.01 3.48 -19.91
CA LEU A 170 12.49 4.38 -18.86
C LEU A 170 13.41 5.50 -19.38
N ASN A 171 13.84 5.45 -20.63
CA ASN A 171 14.59 6.56 -21.22
C ASN A 171 13.68 7.72 -21.61
N ASN A 172 12.41 7.45 -21.89
CA ASN A 172 11.41 8.47 -22.21
C ASN A 172 10.67 8.99 -20.96
N THR A 173 10.91 8.41 -19.79
CA THR A 173 10.25 8.81 -18.54
C THR A 173 10.56 10.26 -18.14
N PHE A 174 11.67 10.83 -18.62
CA PHE A 174 12.00 12.23 -18.37
C PHE A 174 11.00 13.18 -19.03
N ASP A 175 10.53 12.87 -20.24
CA ASP A 175 9.54 13.71 -20.94
C ASP A 175 8.13 13.52 -20.36
N GLU A 176 7.75 12.28 -19.96
CA GLU A 176 6.51 12.04 -19.23
C GLU A 176 6.49 12.78 -17.89
N PHE A 177 7.64 12.81 -17.22
CA PHE A 177 7.83 13.42 -15.93
C PHE A 177 7.71 14.96 -15.97
N LYS A 178 8.18 15.63 -17.02
CA LYS A 178 8.01 17.08 -17.18
C LYS A 178 6.56 17.53 -17.11
N ASN A 179 5.64 16.71 -17.64
CA ASN A 179 4.21 17.00 -17.70
C ASN A 179 3.45 16.63 -16.41
N VAL A 180 4.13 16.06 -15.40
CA VAL A 180 3.49 15.71 -14.12
C VAL A 180 3.18 16.99 -13.35
N SER A 181 1.94 17.06 -12.81
CA SER A 181 1.55 18.19 -11.98
C SER A 181 2.49 18.39 -10.79
N ILE A 182 2.97 19.60 -10.62
CA ILE A 182 3.86 20.00 -9.53
C ILE A 182 3.23 19.76 -8.13
N LYS A 183 1.90 19.74 -8.05
CA LYS A 183 1.17 19.47 -6.80
C LYS A 183 1.37 18.05 -6.27
N LYS A 184 1.89 17.13 -7.11
CA LYS A 184 2.32 15.79 -6.66
C LYS A 184 3.64 15.78 -5.90
N LEU A 185 4.46 16.82 -6.05
CA LEU A 185 5.78 16.90 -5.42
C LEU A 185 5.70 17.16 -3.91
N THR A 186 4.63 17.85 -3.46
CA THR A 186 4.47 18.21 -2.06
C THR A 186 3.00 18.24 -1.63
N ASN A 187 2.77 17.84 -0.38
CA ASN A 187 1.47 18.02 0.29
C ASN A 187 1.41 19.34 1.11
N ASN A 188 2.52 20.09 1.18
CA ASN A 188 2.59 21.33 1.92
C ASN A 188 1.76 22.41 1.21
N LEU A 189 0.73 22.92 1.89
CA LEU A 189 -0.16 23.96 1.34
C LEU A 189 0.55 25.28 1.07
N LYS A 190 1.63 25.60 1.82
CA LYS A 190 2.44 26.81 1.57
C LYS A 190 3.14 26.70 0.22
N HIS A 191 3.79 25.56 -0.07
CA HIS A 191 4.45 25.34 -1.36
C HIS A 191 3.45 25.40 -2.52
N ARG A 192 2.26 24.78 -2.38
CA ARG A 192 1.22 24.85 -3.41
C ARG A 192 0.76 26.26 -3.72
N ARG A 193 0.62 27.11 -2.69
CA ARG A 193 0.29 28.54 -2.88
C ARG A 193 1.40 29.28 -3.61
N ILE A 194 2.66 29.02 -3.27
CA ILE A 194 3.81 29.63 -3.97
C ILE A 194 3.83 29.18 -5.43
N PHE A 195 3.58 27.89 -5.71
CA PHE A 195 3.48 27.40 -7.08
C PHE A 195 2.38 28.11 -7.88
N ASP A 196 1.19 28.24 -7.27
CA ASP A 196 0.05 28.93 -7.92
C ASP A 196 0.38 30.42 -8.16
N GLN A 197 1.06 31.11 -7.23
CA GLN A 197 1.48 32.52 -7.36
C GLN A 197 2.54 32.72 -8.45
N LEU A 198 3.44 31.74 -8.62
CA LEU A 198 4.50 31.80 -9.63
C LEU A 198 4.05 31.23 -11.00
N GLY A 199 2.81 30.73 -11.09
CA GLY A 199 2.28 30.15 -12.32
C GLY A 199 2.82 28.75 -12.64
N PHE A 200 3.49 28.06 -11.70
CA PHE A 200 4.05 26.74 -11.91
C PHE A 200 2.94 25.68 -11.88
N GLN A 201 2.80 24.91 -12.94
CA GLN A 201 1.78 23.87 -13.08
C GLN A 201 2.38 22.47 -13.14
N SER A 202 3.54 22.33 -13.74
CA SER A 202 4.23 21.07 -13.98
C SER A 202 5.62 21.04 -13.34
N ILE A 203 6.19 19.86 -13.23
CA ILE A 203 7.58 19.70 -12.79
C ILE A 203 8.54 20.30 -13.82
N GLY A 204 8.15 20.25 -15.11
CA GLY A 204 8.91 20.87 -16.20
C GLY A 204 9.19 22.35 -15.95
N ASP A 205 8.29 23.06 -15.31
CA ASP A 205 8.45 24.49 -15.00
C ASP A 205 9.59 24.74 -13.99
N LEU A 206 9.91 23.74 -13.12
CA LEU A 206 10.98 23.86 -12.14
C LEU A 206 12.34 23.40 -12.67
N ILE A 207 12.39 22.49 -13.65
CA ILE A 207 13.63 21.83 -14.10
C ILE A 207 14.63 22.84 -14.64
N ASN A 208 14.16 23.90 -15.27
CA ASN A 208 15.00 24.92 -15.89
C ASN A 208 15.43 26.03 -14.91
N ILE A 209 14.96 26.00 -13.66
CA ILE A 209 15.29 27.01 -12.66
C ILE A 209 16.48 26.51 -11.83
N PRO A 210 17.52 27.33 -11.64
CA PRO A 210 18.62 26.95 -10.77
C PRO A 210 18.16 26.64 -9.36
N ILE A 211 18.64 25.52 -8.78
CA ILE A 211 18.26 25.08 -7.41
C ILE A 211 18.55 26.16 -6.38
N SER A 212 19.65 26.92 -6.54
CA SER A 212 19.99 28.06 -5.68
C SER A 212 18.90 29.16 -5.63
N SER A 213 18.17 29.37 -6.71
CA SER A 213 17.05 30.31 -6.76
C SER A 213 15.80 29.75 -6.10
N LEU A 214 15.60 28.44 -6.20
CA LEU A 214 14.48 27.73 -5.57
C LEU A 214 14.67 27.60 -4.04
N SER A 215 15.90 27.38 -3.57
CA SER A 215 16.23 27.25 -2.14
C SER A 215 15.98 28.51 -1.32
N GLN A 216 15.86 29.68 -1.97
CA GLN A 216 15.48 30.93 -1.30
C GLN A 216 13.97 31.00 -0.96
N ARG A 217 13.14 30.18 -1.61
CA ARG A 217 11.67 30.24 -1.52
C ARG A 217 11.02 28.97 -0.97
N PHE A 218 11.74 27.87 -1.05
CA PHE A 218 11.25 26.56 -0.65
C PHE A 218 12.16 25.95 0.42
N ASP A 219 11.59 25.09 1.25
CA ASP A 219 12.32 24.38 2.30
C ASP A 219 13.24 23.28 1.72
N GLU A 220 14.12 22.83 2.60
CA GLU A 220 15.12 21.81 2.28
C GLU A 220 14.49 20.50 1.81
N ASP A 221 13.32 20.11 2.32
CA ASP A 221 12.61 18.91 1.92
C ASP A 221 12.19 18.95 0.46
N LEU A 222 11.64 20.08 -0.01
CA LEU A 222 11.26 20.23 -1.41
C LEU A 222 12.48 20.24 -2.32
N ILE A 223 13.54 20.95 -1.93
CA ILE A 223 14.80 21.04 -2.69
C ILE A 223 15.43 19.65 -2.78
N SER A 224 15.51 18.91 -1.69
CA SER A 224 16.02 17.53 -1.68
C SER A 224 15.22 16.60 -2.61
N ASN A 225 13.89 16.73 -2.64
CA ASN A 225 13.06 15.98 -3.58
C ASN A 225 13.36 16.34 -5.05
N LEU A 226 13.58 17.62 -5.35
CA LEU A 226 13.99 18.06 -6.69
C LEU A 226 15.35 17.48 -7.08
N GLU A 227 16.33 17.51 -6.19
CA GLU A 227 17.65 16.92 -6.41
C GLU A 227 17.56 15.42 -6.71
N VAL A 228 16.71 14.69 -5.98
CA VAL A 228 16.44 13.27 -6.24
C VAL A 228 15.84 13.05 -7.62
N LEU A 229 14.85 13.86 -7.99
CA LEU A 229 14.19 13.78 -9.29
C LEU A 229 15.15 14.06 -10.44
N LEU A 230 16.07 15.02 -10.26
CA LEU A 230 17.12 15.37 -11.23
C LEU A 230 18.34 14.43 -11.19
N HIS A 231 18.27 13.34 -10.42
CA HIS A 231 19.36 12.39 -10.22
C HIS A 231 20.66 12.99 -9.64
N GLN A 232 20.57 14.13 -8.97
CA GLN A 232 21.70 14.78 -8.30
C GLN A 232 21.94 14.21 -6.90
N LYS A 233 20.91 13.60 -6.30
CA LYS A 233 20.94 12.99 -4.97
C LYS A 233 20.25 11.63 -4.99
N LYS A 234 20.74 10.68 -4.20
CA LYS A 234 20.03 9.42 -3.98
C LYS A 234 18.98 9.59 -2.88
N GLN A 235 17.79 9.03 -3.11
CA GLN A 235 16.77 8.95 -2.06
C GLN A 235 17.17 7.89 -1.04
N LEU A 236 17.26 8.29 0.23
CA LEU A 236 17.48 7.34 1.33
C LEU A 236 16.15 6.71 1.72
N LEU A 237 16.05 5.40 1.57
CA LEU A 237 14.89 4.63 1.98
C LEU A 237 15.25 3.69 3.13
N THR A 238 14.35 3.59 4.10
CA THR A 238 14.43 2.55 5.12
C THR A 238 13.89 1.24 4.54
N MET A 239 14.79 0.29 4.31
CA MET A 239 14.39 -1.00 3.73
C MET A 239 13.58 -1.82 4.72
N PHE A 240 12.51 -2.41 4.23
CA PHE A 240 11.67 -3.33 4.97
C PHE A 240 12.45 -4.60 5.30
N LYS A 241 12.37 -5.01 6.56
CA LYS A 241 12.89 -6.29 7.03
C LYS A 241 11.72 -7.10 7.56
N PRO A 242 11.43 -8.28 6.99
CA PRO A 242 10.39 -9.14 7.52
C PRO A 242 10.65 -9.47 8.99
N PRO A 243 9.62 -9.60 9.83
CA PRO A 243 9.79 -10.01 11.22
C PRO A 243 10.40 -11.41 11.29
N LYS A 244 11.21 -11.68 12.32
CA LYS A 244 11.85 -13.00 12.49
C LYS A 244 10.85 -14.10 12.85
N ASN A 245 9.78 -13.73 13.55
CA ASN A 245 8.73 -14.65 13.99
C ASN A 245 7.41 -14.19 13.37
N PHE A 246 6.58 -15.15 12.98
CA PHE A 246 5.22 -14.86 12.55
C PHE A 246 4.34 -14.67 13.79
N HIS A 247 3.69 -13.53 13.88
CA HIS A 247 2.66 -13.25 14.86
C HIS A 247 1.62 -12.30 14.23
N GLU A 248 0.40 -12.76 14.11
CA GLU A 248 -0.71 -12.00 13.51
C GLU A 248 -1.96 -12.18 14.35
N GLU A 249 -2.77 -11.14 14.43
CA GLU A 249 -4.05 -11.19 15.15
C GLU A 249 -5.18 -10.55 14.37
N ILE A 250 -6.40 -11.01 14.62
CA ILE A 250 -7.63 -10.40 14.13
C ILE A 250 -8.52 -10.09 15.33
N LEU A 251 -8.85 -8.81 15.48
CA LEU A 251 -9.74 -8.33 16.54
C LEU A 251 -11.14 -8.13 15.99
N TYR A 252 -12.13 -8.70 16.66
CA TYR A 252 -13.55 -8.50 16.37
C TYR A 252 -14.20 -7.69 17.50
N ILE A 253 -14.66 -6.48 17.18
CA ILE A 253 -15.25 -5.54 18.16
C ILE A 253 -16.44 -6.17 18.91
N HIS A 254 -17.27 -6.97 18.23
CA HIS A 254 -18.45 -7.61 18.82
C HIS A 254 -18.22 -9.09 19.22
N GLY A 255 -16.96 -9.56 19.14
CA GLY A 255 -16.65 -10.96 19.37
C GLY A 255 -17.25 -11.90 18.31
N LEU A 256 -16.94 -13.20 18.45
CA LEU A 256 -17.55 -14.27 17.66
C LEU A 256 -18.24 -15.23 18.62
N THR A 257 -19.51 -15.51 18.38
CA THR A 257 -20.37 -16.26 19.30
C THR A 257 -20.46 -17.77 19.01
N ASP A 258 -20.02 -18.17 17.80
CA ASP A 258 -20.08 -19.57 17.39
C ASP A 258 -18.77 -20.06 16.75
N LYS A 259 -18.52 -21.38 16.87
CA LYS A 259 -17.31 -22.03 16.36
C LYS A 259 -17.17 -21.94 14.83
N LYS A 260 -18.30 -21.92 14.09
CA LYS A 260 -18.26 -21.85 12.62
C LYS A 260 -17.76 -20.51 12.13
N SER A 261 -18.08 -19.44 12.85
CA SER A 261 -17.60 -18.08 12.56
C SER A 261 -16.09 -17.92 12.75
N LEU A 262 -15.43 -18.78 13.55
CA LEU A 262 -13.97 -18.78 13.72
C LEU A 262 -13.22 -19.28 12.47
N ILE A 263 -13.84 -20.10 11.63
CA ILE A 263 -13.19 -20.69 10.46
C ILE A 263 -12.71 -19.60 9.48
N PHE A 264 -13.48 -18.52 9.32
CA PHE A 264 -13.12 -17.44 8.40
C PHE A 264 -11.84 -16.71 8.82
N PRO A 265 -11.73 -16.16 10.07
CA PRO A 265 -10.49 -15.52 10.51
C PRO A 265 -9.30 -16.49 10.57
N MET A 266 -9.51 -17.75 10.95
CA MET A 266 -8.45 -18.76 10.97
C MET A 266 -7.89 -18.99 9.56
N LYS A 267 -8.73 -19.12 8.53
CA LYS A 267 -8.30 -19.21 7.14
C LYS A 267 -7.52 -17.98 6.69
N SER A 268 -7.96 -16.78 7.08
CA SER A 268 -7.26 -15.54 6.77
C SER A 268 -5.86 -15.49 7.39
N LEU A 269 -5.73 -15.88 8.65
CA LEU A 269 -4.44 -15.94 9.35
C LEU A 269 -3.51 -17.00 8.76
N LEU A 270 -4.04 -18.18 8.41
CA LEU A 270 -3.24 -19.23 7.75
C LEU A 270 -2.75 -18.81 6.37
N LYS A 271 -3.54 -18.09 5.61
CA LYS A 271 -3.09 -17.51 4.33
C LYS A 271 -1.91 -16.55 4.53
N ARG A 272 -1.97 -15.70 5.56
CA ARG A 272 -0.86 -14.80 5.90
C ARG A 272 0.38 -15.56 6.36
N LEU A 273 0.20 -16.64 7.11
CA LEU A 273 1.29 -17.54 7.49
C LEU A 273 1.94 -18.17 6.25
N ASP A 274 1.13 -18.66 5.29
CA ASP A 274 1.61 -19.23 4.04
C ASP A 274 2.42 -18.21 3.21
N ASP A 275 1.90 -17.00 3.06
CA ASP A 275 2.60 -15.90 2.38
C ASP A 275 3.93 -15.56 3.09
N TYR A 276 3.97 -15.54 4.43
CA TYR A 276 5.17 -15.32 5.23
C TYR A 276 6.20 -16.44 5.06
N LEU A 277 5.78 -17.70 5.18
CA LEU A 277 6.66 -18.85 5.03
C LEU A 277 7.23 -18.94 3.61
N THR A 278 6.41 -18.67 2.60
CA THR A 278 6.83 -18.64 1.19
C THR A 278 7.83 -17.49 0.95
N ALA A 279 7.57 -16.30 1.46
CA ALA A 279 8.43 -15.14 1.29
C ALA A 279 9.83 -15.34 1.87
N LEU A 280 9.93 -16.02 3.01
CA LEU A 280 11.20 -16.27 3.71
C LEU A 280 11.80 -17.64 3.39
N GLN A 281 11.13 -18.45 2.56
CA GLN A 281 11.49 -19.84 2.28
C GLN A 281 11.60 -20.67 3.56
N TYR A 282 10.73 -20.39 4.53
CA TYR A 282 10.67 -21.07 5.82
C TYR A 282 9.65 -22.22 5.80
N LYS A 283 9.79 -23.10 6.76
CA LYS A 283 8.84 -24.15 7.06
C LYS A 283 8.51 -24.11 8.54
N CYS A 284 7.27 -24.39 8.90
CA CYS A 284 6.88 -24.47 10.31
C CYS A 284 6.66 -25.92 10.74
N PHE A 285 6.88 -26.17 12.03
CA PHE A 285 6.62 -27.47 12.68
C PHE A 285 5.49 -27.38 13.70
N GLN A 286 5.15 -26.16 14.12
CA GLN A 286 4.15 -25.92 15.15
C GLN A 286 3.43 -24.61 14.89
N VAL A 287 2.12 -24.60 15.11
CA VAL A 287 1.29 -23.39 15.08
C VAL A 287 0.56 -23.29 16.40
N ALA A 288 0.67 -22.15 17.07
CA ALA A 288 -0.08 -21.85 18.28
C ALA A 288 -1.22 -20.89 17.97
N TRP A 289 -2.42 -21.25 18.36
CA TRP A 289 -3.62 -20.41 18.28
C TRP A 289 -3.95 -19.85 19.66
N HIS A 290 -4.11 -18.54 19.73
CA HIS A 290 -4.50 -17.85 20.94
C HIS A 290 -5.87 -17.22 20.74
N PHE A 291 -6.86 -17.70 21.48
CA PHE A 291 -8.22 -17.17 21.49
C PHE A 291 -8.44 -16.37 22.76
N LYS A 292 -8.77 -15.08 22.62
CA LYS A 292 -9.14 -14.21 23.75
C LYS A 292 -10.63 -13.94 23.71
N ALA A 293 -11.32 -14.25 24.79
CA ALA A 293 -12.71 -13.85 24.98
C ALA A 293 -12.80 -12.46 25.61
N SER A 294 -13.95 -11.80 25.45
CA SER A 294 -14.24 -10.51 26.09
C SER A 294 -14.22 -10.57 27.61
N SER A 295 -14.34 -11.77 28.20
CA SER A 295 -14.27 -12.04 29.63
C SER A 295 -12.84 -12.20 30.19
N GLU A 296 -11.81 -11.77 29.45
CA GLU A 296 -10.37 -11.96 29.77
C GLU A 296 -9.89 -13.42 29.79
N GLN A 297 -10.78 -14.39 29.59
CA GLN A 297 -10.38 -15.79 29.46
C GLN A 297 -9.64 -15.98 28.13
N SER A 298 -8.48 -16.62 28.18
CA SER A 298 -7.69 -16.98 27.02
C SER A 298 -7.54 -18.48 26.90
N VAL A 299 -7.67 -18.99 25.67
CA VAL A 299 -7.41 -20.41 25.37
C VAL A 299 -6.30 -20.45 24.35
N THR A 300 -5.27 -21.25 24.62
CA THR A 300 -4.19 -21.53 23.69
C THR A 300 -4.28 -22.96 23.21
N MET A 301 -4.21 -23.16 21.90
CA MET A 301 -4.18 -24.47 21.27
C MET A 301 -2.92 -24.58 20.41
N GLU A 302 -2.10 -25.57 20.67
CA GLU A 302 -0.89 -25.87 19.91
C GLU A 302 -1.11 -27.05 18.98
N ILE A 303 -0.77 -26.86 17.70
CA ILE A 303 -0.84 -27.90 16.69
C ILE A 303 0.58 -28.20 16.23
N LYS A 304 1.07 -29.40 16.51
CA LYS A 304 2.34 -29.90 16.01
C LYS A 304 2.12 -30.63 14.68
N LEU A 305 2.92 -30.30 13.67
CA LEU A 305 2.85 -30.91 12.38
C LEU A 305 3.80 -32.13 12.32
N SER A 306 3.32 -33.26 11.82
CA SER A 306 4.13 -34.50 11.69
C SER A 306 5.33 -34.35 10.76
N LYS A 307 5.28 -33.40 9.82
CA LYS A 307 6.39 -32.98 8.94
C LYS A 307 6.36 -31.48 8.78
N SER A 308 7.54 -30.86 8.60
CA SER A 308 7.61 -29.44 8.30
C SER A 308 6.87 -29.11 7.01
N LYS A 309 5.94 -28.15 7.08
CA LYS A 309 5.09 -27.75 5.96
C LYS A 309 5.12 -26.26 5.75
N SER A 310 4.91 -25.85 4.51
CA SER A 310 4.66 -24.48 4.10
C SER A 310 3.24 -24.28 3.54
N ASP A 311 2.40 -25.34 3.49
CA ASP A 311 1.07 -25.33 2.89
C ASP A 311 -0.02 -25.17 3.96
N SER A 312 -0.76 -24.08 3.88
CA SER A 312 -1.84 -23.71 4.81
C SER A 312 -3.03 -24.68 4.79
N ASN A 313 -3.31 -25.33 3.65
CA ASN A 313 -4.43 -26.26 3.52
C ASN A 313 -4.24 -27.55 4.35
N TYR A 314 -2.99 -27.89 4.66
CA TYR A 314 -2.69 -29.04 5.52
C TYR A 314 -2.89 -28.73 7.01
N ILE A 315 -2.74 -27.46 7.41
CA ILE A 315 -2.86 -27.04 8.81
C ILE A 315 -4.33 -26.90 9.24
N LEU A 316 -5.25 -26.75 8.26
CA LEU A 316 -6.69 -26.65 8.49
C LEU A 316 -7.43 -28.01 8.61
N LYS A 317 -6.80 -29.10 8.17
CA LYS A 317 -7.33 -30.46 8.29
C LYS A 317 -6.95 -31.06 9.63
#